data_13b690037c4a00bf2dcfe349868af1fa
#
_entry.id   13b690037c4a00bf2dcfe349868af1fa
#
_cell.length_a   1.000
_cell.length_b   1.000
_cell.length_c   1.000
_cell.angle_alpha   90.00
_cell.angle_beta   90.00
_cell.angle_gamma   90.00
#
_symmetry.space_group_name_H-M   'P 1'
#
loop_
_entity.id
_entity.type
_entity.pdbx_description
1 polymer ?
#
loop_
_entity_poly.entity_id
_entity_poly.type
_entity_poly.pdbx_seq_one_letter_code
_entity_poly.pdbx_strand_id
1 'polypeptide(L)'
;VQRALTMRQMLESSARMSRYMHYTISEKNQSIWIAQREGRAKDSNDRTQDSVLKMLAMGGEGDLIDRLMEMNIAPLAISYEYDPCDFLKAQEFQLKRDIEGYKKTTQDDLINMQTGLFGYKGRVHFQVAPCLNDDLQGLDRSLPKPDLFARISACLDRRIHRNYRIYPGNYVAYDWLNGTTEFVSNYTEEEKQQFMNYIEQQLAKIGRAHV
;
A
#
# COMPACT_ATOMS: atom_id res chain seq x y z
N VAL A 1 -16.94 3.89 -1.61
CA VAL A 1 -16.93 5.11 -0.78
C VAL A 1 -17.29 6.28 -1.69
N GLN A 2 -18.30 7.06 -1.32
CA GLN A 2 -18.70 8.27 -2.07
C GLN A 2 -17.58 9.30 -2.01
N ARG A 3 -17.29 9.95 -3.14
CA ARG A 3 -16.32 11.05 -3.24
C ARG A 3 -17.04 12.39 -3.02
N ALA A 4 -16.33 13.41 -2.55
CA ALA A 4 -16.85 14.77 -2.29
C ALA A 4 -17.94 14.86 -1.20
N LEU A 5 -17.72 14.18 -0.06
CA LEU A 5 -18.56 14.30 1.13
C LEU A 5 -18.15 15.50 1.99
N THR A 6 -19.11 16.10 2.70
CA THR A 6 -18.80 17.01 3.81
C THR A 6 -18.14 16.25 4.97
N MET A 7 -17.43 16.93 5.86
CA MET A 7 -16.79 16.30 7.03
C MET A 7 -17.79 15.48 7.85
N ARG A 8 -18.98 15.99 8.09
CA ARG A 8 -20.04 15.28 8.82
C ARG A 8 -20.48 14.00 8.11
N GLN A 9 -20.75 14.09 6.80
CA GLN A 9 -21.14 12.94 5.99
C GLN A 9 -20.02 11.88 5.94
N MET A 10 -18.77 12.32 5.91
CA MET A 10 -17.61 11.41 5.93
C MET A 10 -17.53 10.65 7.27
N LEU A 11 -17.72 11.32 8.40
CA LEU A 11 -17.76 10.69 9.72
C LEU A 11 -18.93 9.71 9.86
N GLU A 12 -20.12 10.09 9.43
CA GLU A 12 -21.31 9.23 9.46
C GLU A 12 -21.12 7.98 8.56
N SER A 13 -20.54 8.15 7.36
CA SER A 13 -20.20 7.07 6.44
C SER A 13 -19.16 6.12 7.03
N SER A 14 -18.10 6.67 7.64
CA SER A 14 -17.03 5.90 8.29
C SER A 14 -17.58 5.08 9.49
N ALA A 15 -18.41 5.70 10.33
CA ALA A 15 -19.02 5.00 11.45
C ALA A 15 -19.96 3.87 10.99
N ARG A 16 -20.74 4.10 9.93
CA ARG A 16 -21.60 3.05 9.34
C ARG A 16 -20.77 1.91 8.75
N MET A 17 -19.69 2.23 8.05
CA MET A 17 -18.77 1.24 7.47
C MET A 17 -18.12 0.41 8.59
N SER A 18 -17.64 1.06 9.64
CA SER A 18 -17.02 0.38 10.78
C SER A 18 -17.98 -0.61 11.44
N ARG A 19 -19.21 -0.17 11.77
CA ARG A 19 -20.23 -1.07 12.33
C ARG A 19 -20.54 -2.26 11.42
N TYR A 20 -20.60 -2.03 10.10
CA TYR A 20 -20.83 -3.12 9.15
C TYR A 20 -19.65 -4.10 9.11
N MET A 21 -18.41 -3.62 9.22
CA MET A 21 -17.22 -4.48 9.29
C MET A 21 -17.23 -5.33 10.57
N HIS A 22 -17.49 -4.73 11.73
CA HIS A 22 -17.62 -5.46 12.98
C HIS A 22 -18.71 -6.55 12.88
N TYR A 23 -19.90 -6.19 12.44
CA TYR A 23 -20.99 -7.14 12.21
C TYR A 23 -20.60 -8.27 11.26
N THR A 24 -19.87 -7.96 10.20
CA THR A 24 -19.44 -8.96 9.19
C THR A 24 -18.45 -9.95 9.79
N ILE A 25 -17.55 -9.48 10.65
CA ILE A 25 -16.51 -10.32 11.26
C ILE A 25 -17.09 -11.12 12.44
N SER A 26 -17.78 -10.45 13.40
CA SER A 26 -18.24 -11.08 14.63
C SER A 26 -19.49 -11.92 14.45
N GLU A 27 -20.46 -11.48 13.63
CA GLU A 27 -21.75 -12.16 13.49
C GLU A 27 -21.83 -13.06 12.25
N LYS A 28 -21.27 -12.58 11.12
CA LYS A 28 -21.30 -13.38 9.88
C LYS A 28 -20.11 -14.32 9.71
N ASN A 29 -19.09 -14.20 10.55
CA ASN A 29 -17.84 -14.96 10.45
C ASN A 29 -17.20 -14.89 9.04
N GLN A 30 -17.20 -13.69 8.44
CA GLN A 30 -16.64 -13.45 7.12
C GLN A 30 -15.46 -12.51 7.18
N SER A 31 -14.42 -12.79 6.38
CA SER A 31 -13.26 -11.93 6.27
C SER A 31 -13.54 -10.71 5.39
N ILE A 32 -12.91 -9.60 5.73
CA ILE A 32 -12.94 -8.35 4.96
C ILE A 32 -11.51 -7.98 4.55
N TRP A 33 -11.34 -7.58 3.31
CA TRP A 33 -10.10 -6.97 2.85
C TRP A 33 -10.26 -5.45 2.75
N ILE A 34 -9.29 -4.72 3.28
CA ILE A 34 -9.25 -3.26 3.22
C ILE A 34 -7.83 -2.77 2.91
N ALA A 35 -7.72 -1.74 2.07
CA ALA A 35 -6.44 -1.07 1.85
C ALA A 35 -6.07 -0.21 3.06
N GLN A 36 -4.81 -0.27 3.49
CA GLN A 36 -4.32 0.41 4.68
C GLN A 36 -4.15 1.92 4.53
N ARG A 37 -4.26 2.43 3.31
CA ARG A 37 -4.14 3.87 3.01
C ARG A 37 -5.02 4.28 1.84
N GLU A 38 -5.28 5.58 1.74
CA GLU A 38 -5.94 6.18 0.60
C GLU A 38 -4.99 6.27 -0.60
N GLY A 39 -5.55 6.13 -1.79
CA GLY A 39 -4.83 6.26 -3.05
C GLY A 39 -4.01 5.04 -3.44
N ARG A 40 -3.35 5.15 -4.59
CA ARG A 40 -2.46 4.10 -5.10
C ARG A 40 -1.03 4.33 -4.63
N ALA A 41 -0.31 3.25 -4.33
CA ALA A 41 1.10 3.31 -4.02
C ALA A 41 1.89 3.87 -5.23
N LYS A 42 2.76 4.85 -4.97
CA LYS A 42 3.69 5.41 -5.96
C LYS A 42 5.09 4.80 -5.83
N ASP A 43 5.38 4.36 -4.65
CA ASP A 43 6.59 3.69 -4.24
C ASP A 43 6.23 2.45 -3.41
N SER A 44 7.22 1.69 -2.99
CA SER A 44 7.02 0.53 -2.11
C SER A 44 7.08 0.89 -0.62
N ASN A 45 7.05 2.18 -0.26
CA ASN A 45 7.05 2.62 1.13
C ASN A 45 5.62 2.65 1.68
N ASP A 46 5.08 1.47 1.93
CA ASP A 46 3.75 1.32 2.48
C ASP A 46 3.73 1.73 3.95
N ARG A 47 2.94 2.76 4.25
CA ARG A 47 2.70 3.24 5.62
C ARG A 47 1.22 3.26 5.91
N THR A 48 0.87 2.78 7.09
CA THR A 48 -0.51 2.77 7.57
C THR A 48 -0.99 4.19 7.83
N GLN A 49 -2.17 4.53 7.33
CA GLN A 49 -2.82 5.78 7.68
C GLN A 49 -3.67 5.59 8.95
N ASP A 50 -3.40 6.41 9.96
CA ASP A 50 -4.16 6.41 11.23
C ASP A 50 -5.67 6.59 11.01
N SER A 51 -6.08 7.28 9.94
CA SER A 51 -7.50 7.44 9.59
C SER A 51 -8.21 6.12 9.33
N VAL A 52 -7.51 5.12 8.79
CA VAL A 52 -8.05 3.77 8.58
C VAL A 52 -8.27 3.08 9.93
N LEU A 53 -7.29 3.12 10.83
CA LEU A 53 -7.41 2.56 12.18
C LEU A 53 -8.50 3.27 12.99
N LYS A 54 -8.55 4.61 12.90
CA LYS A 54 -9.61 5.41 13.54
C LYS A 54 -10.99 5.00 13.03
N MET A 55 -11.13 4.79 11.73
CA MET A 55 -12.39 4.30 11.15
C MET A 55 -12.72 2.89 11.68
N LEU A 56 -11.78 1.96 11.68
CA LEU A 56 -12.00 0.61 12.19
C LEU A 56 -12.46 0.60 13.65
N ALA A 57 -11.92 1.49 14.47
CA ALA A 57 -12.26 1.62 15.88
C ALA A 57 -13.54 2.41 16.19
N MET A 58 -14.30 2.88 15.19
CA MET A 58 -15.57 3.61 15.40
C MET A 58 -16.73 2.67 15.77
N GLY A 59 -16.68 1.40 15.34
CA GLY A 59 -17.61 0.34 15.73
C GLY A 59 -17.08 -0.48 16.89
N GLY A 60 -17.78 -1.57 17.23
CA GLY A 60 -17.43 -2.48 18.30
C GLY A 60 -17.70 -1.94 19.71
N GLU A 61 -17.41 -2.78 20.69
CA GLU A 61 -17.62 -2.47 22.12
C GLU A 61 -16.27 -2.39 22.86
N GLY A 62 -16.27 -1.84 24.07
CA GLY A 62 -15.08 -1.69 24.88
C GLY A 62 -14.23 -0.46 24.52
N ASP A 63 -12.95 -0.52 24.89
CA ASP A 63 -12.00 0.55 24.61
C ASP A 63 -11.44 0.45 23.16
N LEU A 64 -10.48 1.32 22.82
CA LEU A 64 -9.85 1.34 21.50
C LEU A 64 -9.20 -0.01 21.13
N ILE A 65 -8.52 -0.62 22.08
CA ILE A 65 -7.79 -1.87 21.86
C ILE A 65 -8.77 -3.03 21.67
N ASP A 66 -9.81 -3.11 22.50
CA ASP A 66 -10.84 -4.16 22.40
C ASP A 66 -11.52 -4.15 21.04
N ARG A 67 -11.89 -2.96 20.55
CA ARG A 67 -12.53 -2.77 19.24
C ARG A 67 -11.64 -3.20 18.08
N LEU A 68 -10.34 -2.93 18.15
CA LEU A 68 -9.39 -3.35 17.11
C LEU A 68 -9.07 -4.84 17.22
N MET A 69 -9.04 -5.41 18.43
CA MET A 69 -8.86 -6.86 18.63
C MET A 69 -10.04 -7.67 18.09
N GLU A 70 -11.28 -7.17 18.24
CA GLU A 70 -12.47 -7.79 17.64
C GLU A 70 -12.35 -7.94 16.12
N MET A 71 -11.66 -6.99 15.46
CA MET A 71 -11.46 -7.01 14.00
C MET A 71 -10.49 -8.10 13.53
N ASN A 72 -9.71 -8.73 14.40
CA ASN A 72 -8.71 -9.75 14.05
C ASN A 72 -7.82 -9.34 12.88
N ILE A 73 -7.20 -8.16 12.97
CA ILE A 73 -6.45 -7.55 11.89
C ILE A 73 -5.21 -8.39 11.54
N ALA A 74 -5.18 -8.95 10.34
CA ALA A 74 -4.04 -9.68 9.80
C ALA A 74 -3.42 -8.89 8.63
N PRO A 75 -2.21 -8.32 8.80
CA PRO A 75 -1.54 -7.57 7.73
C PRO A 75 -1.19 -8.46 6.55
N LEU A 76 -1.49 -7.98 5.33
CA LEU A 76 -1.14 -8.65 4.09
C LEU A 76 -0.10 -7.81 3.32
N ALA A 77 1.11 -8.36 3.16
CA ALA A 77 2.11 -7.81 2.28
C ALA A 77 1.93 -8.36 0.86
N ILE A 78 1.95 -7.46 -0.13
CA ILE A 78 1.88 -7.80 -1.56
C ILE A 78 3.10 -7.20 -2.23
N SER A 79 3.93 -8.05 -2.84
CA SER A 79 5.13 -7.62 -3.57
C SER A 79 5.07 -8.08 -5.01
N TYR A 80 5.20 -7.16 -5.94
CA TYR A 80 5.36 -7.43 -7.37
C TYR A 80 6.82 -7.30 -7.76
N GLU A 81 7.31 -8.17 -8.62
CA GLU A 81 8.65 -8.05 -9.19
C GLU A 81 8.75 -6.83 -10.10
N TYR A 82 7.70 -6.58 -10.88
CA TYR A 82 7.54 -5.38 -11.72
C TYR A 82 6.19 -4.74 -11.44
N ASP A 83 6.18 -3.43 -11.33
CA ASP A 83 4.93 -2.66 -11.26
C ASP A 83 4.46 -2.36 -12.69
N PRO A 84 3.34 -2.93 -13.15
CA PRO A 84 2.89 -2.72 -14.52
C PRO A 84 2.56 -1.25 -14.86
N CYS A 85 2.39 -0.42 -13.84
CA CYS A 85 2.09 1.00 -13.98
C CYS A 85 3.32 1.92 -13.76
N ASP A 86 4.54 1.39 -13.69
CA ASP A 86 5.74 2.16 -13.36
C ASP A 86 5.98 3.34 -14.33
N PHE A 87 5.90 3.09 -15.65
CA PHE A 87 6.06 4.14 -16.66
C PHE A 87 4.96 5.21 -16.58
N LEU A 88 3.70 4.83 -16.26
CA LEU A 88 2.60 5.78 -16.05
C LEU A 88 2.81 6.63 -14.80
N LYS A 89 3.38 6.04 -13.74
CA LYS A 89 3.74 6.76 -12.52
C LYS A 89 4.89 7.75 -12.78
N ALA A 90 5.93 7.30 -13.48
CA ALA A 90 7.05 8.14 -13.86
C ALA A 90 6.59 9.33 -14.74
N GLN A 91 5.74 9.07 -15.74
CA GLN A 91 5.14 10.09 -16.58
C GLN A 91 4.30 11.09 -15.77
N GLU A 92 3.49 10.61 -14.81
CA GLU A 92 2.72 11.50 -13.92
C GLU A 92 3.63 12.40 -13.08
N PHE A 93 4.77 11.89 -12.58
CA PHE A 93 5.75 12.70 -11.87
C PHE A 93 6.41 13.76 -12.78
N GLN A 94 6.75 13.40 -14.02
CA GLN A 94 7.25 14.36 -15.00
C GLN A 94 6.22 15.46 -15.28
N LEU A 95 4.98 15.10 -15.60
CA LEU A 95 3.91 16.06 -15.89
C LEU A 95 3.65 17.02 -14.72
N LYS A 96 3.70 16.51 -13.49
CA LYS A 96 3.56 17.36 -12.29
C LYS A 96 4.73 18.29 -12.06
N ARG A 97 5.94 17.89 -12.46
CA ARG A 97 7.14 18.72 -12.38
C ARG A 97 7.13 19.81 -13.45
N ASP A 98 6.75 19.46 -14.68
CA ASP A 98 6.95 20.31 -15.87
C ASP A 98 5.72 21.20 -16.17
N ILE A 99 4.51 20.83 -15.68
CA ILE A 99 3.26 21.55 -15.94
C ILE A 99 2.65 22.00 -14.61
N GLU A 100 2.64 23.32 -14.38
CA GLU A 100 2.00 23.90 -13.20
C GLU A 100 0.50 23.59 -13.19
N GLY A 101 -0.01 23.11 -12.05
CA GLY A 101 -1.42 22.79 -11.87
C GLY A 101 -1.89 21.50 -12.55
N TYR A 102 -1.00 20.66 -13.09
CA TYR A 102 -1.36 19.38 -13.69
C TYR A 102 -2.21 18.52 -12.75
N LYS A 103 -3.32 18.03 -13.27
CA LYS A 103 -4.21 17.09 -12.56
C LYS A 103 -4.56 15.92 -13.48
N LYS A 104 -4.53 14.72 -12.93
CA LYS A 104 -5.03 13.52 -13.61
C LYS A 104 -6.48 13.68 -14.02
N THR A 105 -6.79 13.15 -15.20
CA THR A 105 -8.15 12.99 -15.70
C THR A 105 -8.74 11.64 -15.26
N THR A 106 -10.07 11.50 -15.42
CA THR A 106 -10.74 10.20 -15.22
C THR A 106 -10.23 9.16 -16.22
N GLN A 107 -9.88 9.57 -17.43
CA GLN A 107 -9.32 8.69 -18.47
C GLN A 107 -7.96 8.13 -18.06
N ASP A 108 -7.08 8.94 -17.46
CA ASP A 108 -5.80 8.48 -16.94
C ASP A 108 -5.99 7.43 -15.84
N ASP A 109 -7.00 7.61 -15.00
CA ASP A 109 -7.34 6.62 -13.97
C ASP A 109 -7.81 5.29 -14.55
N LEU A 110 -8.62 5.31 -15.61
CA LEU A 110 -9.06 4.10 -16.31
C LEU A 110 -7.89 3.38 -16.98
N ILE A 111 -7.01 4.11 -17.67
CA ILE A 111 -5.79 3.56 -18.28
C ILE A 111 -4.91 2.90 -17.21
N ASN A 112 -4.68 3.58 -16.08
CA ASN A 112 -3.91 3.03 -14.97
C ASN A 112 -4.54 1.76 -14.39
N MET A 113 -5.87 1.71 -14.25
CA MET A 113 -6.57 0.52 -13.78
C MET A 113 -6.41 -0.65 -14.76
N GLN A 114 -6.63 -0.41 -16.05
CA GLN A 114 -6.48 -1.42 -17.09
C GLN A 114 -5.03 -1.94 -17.16
N THR A 115 -4.05 -1.05 -17.16
CA THR A 115 -2.64 -1.40 -17.17
C THR A 115 -2.26 -2.20 -15.92
N GLY A 116 -2.72 -1.77 -14.75
CA GLY A 116 -2.47 -2.48 -13.48
C GLY A 116 -3.11 -3.86 -13.43
N LEU A 117 -4.26 -4.06 -14.09
CA LEU A 117 -4.96 -5.34 -14.11
C LEU A 117 -4.29 -6.34 -15.07
N PHE A 118 -3.99 -5.91 -16.30
CA PHE A 118 -3.53 -6.79 -17.38
C PHE A 118 -2.02 -6.76 -17.62
N GLY A 119 -1.30 -5.77 -17.11
CA GLY A 119 0.12 -5.61 -17.33
C GLY A 119 0.96 -6.69 -16.64
N TYR A 120 2.14 -6.93 -17.19
CA TYR A 120 3.09 -7.90 -16.68
C TYR A 120 3.63 -7.50 -15.31
N LYS A 121 3.65 -8.44 -14.36
CA LYS A 121 4.06 -8.22 -12.97
C LYS A 121 5.27 -9.05 -12.55
N GLY A 122 5.74 -9.95 -13.43
CA GLY A 122 6.75 -10.93 -13.05
C GLY A 122 6.24 -11.86 -11.95
N ARG A 123 7.10 -12.14 -10.99
CA ARG A 123 6.75 -12.91 -9.79
C ARG A 123 5.91 -12.05 -8.85
N VAL A 124 4.87 -12.65 -8.28
CA VAL A 124 3.99 -11.97 -7.30
C VAL A 124 4.05 -12.75 -6.00
N HIS A 125 4.25 -12.05 -4.89
CA HIS A 125 4.31 -12.62 -3.56
C HIS A 125 3.23 -12.03 -2.67
N PHE A 126 2.44 -12.91 -2.05
CA PHE A 126 1.44 -12.58 -1.04
C PHE A 126 1.84 -13.24 0.27
N GLN A 127 2.00 -12.45 1.32
CA GLN A 127 2.33 -12.96 2.64
C GLN A 127 1.42 -12.33 3.69
N VAL A 128 0.58 -13.16 4.30
CA VAL A 128 -0.24 -12.77 5.45
C VAL A 128 0.61 -12.89 6.72
N ALA A 129 0.69 -11.82 7.48
CA ALA A 129 1.31 -11.85 8.80
C ALA A 129 0.34 -12.43 9.85
N PRO A 130 0.83 -12.92 10.99
CA PRO A 130 -0.03 -13.27 12.12
C PRO A 130 -0.94 -12.12 12.53
N CYS A 131 -2.11 -12.43 13.11
CA CYS A 131 -3.03 -11.44 13.64
C CYS A 131 -2.35 -10.53 14.68
N LEU A 132 -2.74 -9.25 14.73
CA LEU A 132 -2.16 -8.26 15.63
C LEU A 132 -2.62 -8.39 17.09
N ASN A 133 -3.56 -9.28 17.41
CA ASN A 133 -4.19 -9.31 18.73
C ASN A 133 -3.18 -9.45 19.88
N ASP A 134 -2.13 -10.27 19.71
CA ASP A 134 -1.08 -10.40 20.72
C ASP A 134 -0.31 -9.09 20.94
N ASP A 135 0.02 -8.37 19.85
CA ASP A 135 0.67 -7.07 19.96
C ASP A 135 -0.24 -6.03 20.59
N LEU A 136 -1.53 -6.02 20.24
CA LEU A 136 -2.51 -5.10 20.77
C LEU A 136 -2.75 -5.34 22.26
N GLN A 137 -2.82 -6.59 22.69
CA GLN A 137 -2.99 -6.95 24.09
C GLN A 137 -1.82 -6.48 24.97
N GLY A 138 -0.62 -6.44 24.44
CA GLY A 138 0.59 -5.97 25.12
C GLY A 138 0.74 -4.44 25.20
N LEU A 139 -0.16 -3.65 24.62
CA LEU A 139 -0.08 -2.19 24.66
C LEU A 139 -0.58 -1.62 25.99
N ASP A 140 0.11 -0.59 26.47
CA ASP A 140 -0.32 0.20 27.63
C ASP A 140 -1.58 1.03 27.27
N ARG A 141 -2.72 0.58 27.78
CA ARG A 141 -4.03 1.19 27.52
C ARG A 141 -4.20 2.59 28.15
N SER A 142 -3.30 2.99 29.06
CA SER A 142 -3.31 4.33 29.69
C SER A 142 -2.76 5.43 28.78
N LEU A 143 -2.10 5.06 27.69
CA LEU A 143 -1.52 6.00 26.74
C LEU A 143 -2.59 6.86 26.06
N PRO A 144 -2.26 8.13 25.72
CA PRO A 144 -3.12 8.95 24.88
C PRO A 144 -3.47 8.27 23.56
N LYS A 145 -4.71 8.42 23.10
CA LYS A 145 -5.18 7.81 21.84
C LYS A 145 -4.25 8.05 20.65
N PRO A 146 -3.68 9.25 20.41
CA PRO A 146 -2.75 9.48 19.31
C PRO A 146 -1.52 8.56 19.39
N ASP A 147 -0.96 8.37 20.59
CA ASP A 147 0.21 7.53 20.81
C ASP A 147 -0.11 6.04 20.60
N LEU A 148 -1.30 5.60 21.01
CA LEU A 148 -1.79 4.25 20.72
C LEU A 148 -1.91 4.01 19.21
N PHE A 149 -2.54 4.93 18.47
CA PHE A 149 -2.63 4.80 17.00
C PHE A 149 -1.24 4.76 16.36
N ALA A 150 -0.32 5.62 16.76
CA ALA A 150 1.05 5.62 16.24
C ALA A 150 1.77 4.28 16.49
N ARG A 151 1.62 3.69 17.68
CA ARG A 151 2.21 2.37 18.01
C ARG A 151 1.58 1.24 17.19
N ILE A 152 0.26 1.25 17.01
CA ILE A 152 -0.47 0.26 16.21
C ILE A 152 -0.05 0.37 14.74
N SER A 153 -0.02 1.60 14.18
CA SER A 153 0.46 1.84 12.81
C SER A 153 1.89 1.34 12.62
N ALA A 154 2.80 1.64 13.56
CA ALA A 154 4.18 1.15 13.49
C ALA A 154 4.28 -0.38 13.59
N CYS A 155 3.39 -1.03 14.33
CA CYS A 155 3.32 -2.49 14.38
C CYS A 155 2.87 -3.09 13.06
N LEU A 156 1.81 -2.55 12.45
CA LEU A 156 1.33 -2.91 11.11
C LEU A 156 2.42 -2.77 10.06
N ASP A 157 3.04 -1.59 9.98
CA ASP A 157 4.08 -1.28 9.01
C ASP A 157 5.26 -2.23 9.14
N ARG A 158 5.73 -2.50 10.36
CA ARG A 158 6.81 -3.46 10.62
C ARG A 158 6.46 -4.86 10.15
N ARG A 159 5.22 -5.32 10.34
CA ARG A 159 4.79 -6.65 9.88
C ARG A 159 4.69 -6.71 8.36
N ILE A 160 4.19 -5.65 7.72
CA ILE A 160 4.14 -5.57 6.27
C ILE A 160 5.54 -5.56 5.67
N HIS A 161 6.43 -4.69 6.18
CA HIS A 161 7.81 -4.58 5.65
C HIS A 161 8.64 -5.85 5.87
N ARG A 162 8.46 -6.57 6.98
CA ARG A 162 9.13 -7.85 7.21
C ARG A 162 8.67 -8.95 6.26
N ASN A 163 7.46 -8.89 5.78
CA ASN A 163 6.86 -9.86 4.86
C ASN A 163 6.97 -9.42 3.39
N TYR A 164 7.53 -8.25 3.15
CA TYR A 164 7.79 -7.76 1.80
C TYR A 164 8.89 -8.57 1.14
N ARG A 165 8.69 -8.95 -0.11
CA ARG A 165 9.72 -9.64 -0.89
C ARG A 165 10.42 -8.66 -1.81
N ILE A 166 11.75 -8.64 -1.72
CA ILE A 166 12.63 -7.89 -2.61
C ILE A 166 13.11 -8.85 -3.71
N TYR A 167 13.12 -8.38 -4.92
CA TYR A 167 13.51 -9.16 -6.11
C TYR A 167 14.86 -8.67 -6.67
N PRO A 168 15.55 -9.49 -7.48
CA PRO A 168 16.86 -9.14 -8.07
C PRO A 168 16.88 -7.75 -8.71
N GLY A 169 15.83 -7.37 -9.46
CA GLY A 169 15.72 -6.04 -10.09
C GLY A 169 15.79 -4.88 -9.11
N ASN A 170 15.34 -5.05 -7.86
CA ASN A 170 15.44 -4.00 -6.84
C ASN A 170 16.91 -3.77 -6.42
N TYR A 171 17.69 -4.84 -6.27
CA TYR A 171 19.11 -4.76 -5.95
C TYR A 171 19.92 -4.19 -7.10
N VAL A 172 19.63 -4.60 -8.33
CA VAL A 172 20.23 -4.02 -9.54
C VAL A 172 19.95 -2.53 -9.62
N ALA A 173 18.69 -2.12 -9.38
CA ALA A 173 18.31 -0.71 -9.38
C ALA A 173 19.06 0.10 -8.34
N TYR A 174 19.22 -0.45 -7.12
CA TYR A 174 19.97 0.22 -6.05
C TYR A 174 21.43 0.42 -6.44
N ASP A 175 22.12 -0.65 -6.85
CA ASP A 175 23.52 -0.60 -7.24
C ASP A 175 23.74 0.36 -8.41
N TRP A 176 22.86 0.30 -9.41
CA TRP A 176 22.95 1.20 -10.59
C TRP A 176 22.76 2.68 -10.22
N LEU A 177 21.72 3.00 -9.43
CA LEU A 177 21.42 4.38 -9.04
C LEU A 177 22.50 5.00 -8.14
N ASN A 178 23.13 4.19 -7.30
CA ASN A 178 24.15 4.65 -6.36
C ASN A 178 25.60 4.46 -6.89
N GLY A 179 25.78 3.85 -8.06
CA GLY A 179 27.10 3.54 -8.61
C GLY A 179 27.90 2.56 -7.74
N THR A 180 27.21 1.61 -7.10
CA THR A 180 27.81 0.63 -6.18
C THR A 180 27.70 -0.79 -6.72
N THR A 181 28.35 -1.72 -6.01
CA THR A 181 28.23 -3.16 -6.21
C THR A 181 27.87 -3.87 -4.89
N GLU A 182 27.20 -3.13 -4.01
CA GLU A 182 26.90 -3.58 -2.64
C GLU A 182 26.07 -4.85 -2.62
N PHE A 183 25.13 -4.97 -3.56
CA PHE A 183 24.20 -6.08 -3.64
C PHE A 183 24.47 -7.05 -4.79
N VAL A 184 25.67 -7.04 -5.38
CA VAL A 184 26.00 -7.91 -6.54
C VAL A 184 25.80 -9.39 -6.26
N SER A 185 25.87 -9.84 -5.02
CA SER A 185 25.61 -11.22 -4.61
C SER A 185 24.13 -11.61 -4.61
N ASN A 186 23.22 -10.63 -4.76
CA ASN A 186 21.77 -10.82 -4.70
C ASN A 186 21.12 -10.95 -6.09
N TYR A 187 21.92 -10.85 -7.16
CA TYR A 187 21.44 -11.02 -8.53
C TYR A 187 22.53 -11.63 -9.41
N THR A 188 22.10 -12.29 -10.49
CA THR A 188 23.00 -12.78 -11.54
C THR A 188 23.17 -11.74 -12.64
N GLU A 189 24.20 -11.87 -13.49
CA GLU A 189 24.39 -10.99 -14.64
C GLU A 189 23.22 -11.11 -15.65
N GLU A 190 22.61 -12.30 -15.76
CA GLU A 190 21.42 -12.50 -16.57
C GLU A 190 20.22 -11.73 -16.03
N GLU A 191 19.94 -11.80 -14.72
CA GLU A 191 18.86 -11.02 -14.07
C GLU A 191 19.09 -9.52 -14.20
N LYS A 192 20.33 -9.08 -14.09
CA LYS A 192 20.70 -7.68 -14.33
C LYS A 192 20.40 -7.26 -15.76
N GLN A 193 20.79 -8.06 -16.75
CA GLN A 193 20.52 -7.75 -18.16
C GLN A 193 19.02 -7.74 -18.46
N GLN A 194 18.27 -8.68 -17.91
CA GLN A 194 16.80 -8.71 -18.03
C GLN A 194 16.15 -7.46 -17.45
N PHE A 195 16.60 -7.01 -16.26
CA PHE A 195 16.11 -5.81 -15.64
C PHE A 195 16.46 -4.56 -16.46
N MET A 196 17.68 -4.45 -16.98
CA MET A 196 18.09 -3.31 -17.83
C MET A 196 17.24 -3.24 -19.10
N ASN A 197 17.03 -4.37 -19.78
CA ASN A 197 16.16 -4.45 -20.95
C ASN A 197 14.73 -4.04 -20.64
N TYR A 198 14.22 -4.43 -19.45
CA TYR A 198 12.91 -4.01 -18.98
C TYR A 198 12.85 -2.49 -18.83
N ILE A 199 13.81 -1.87 -18.15
CA ILE A 199 13.86 -0.42 -17.96
C ILE A 199 13.91 0.32 -19.29
N GLU A 200 14.71 -0.11 -20.26
CA GLU A 200 14.75 0.49 -21.60
C GLU A 200 13.37 0.47 -22.29
N GLN A 201 12.65 -0.64 -22.18
CA GLN A 201 11.30 -0.75 -22.72
C GLN A 201 10.31 0.19 -22.04
N GLN A 202 10.42 0.39 -20.71
CA GLN A 202 9.55 1.32 -19.98
C GLN A 202 9.88 2.78 -20.34
N LEU A 203 11.16 3.13 -20.43
CA LEU A 203 11.60 4.47 -20.86
C LEU A 203 11.10 4.81 -22.26
N ALA A 204 11.13 3.84 -23.18
CA ALA A 204 10.61 4.04 -24.54
C ALA A 204 9.09 4.34 -24.57
N LYS A 205 8.33 3.87 -23.59
CA LYS A 205 6.89 4.21 -23.45
C LYS A 205 6.69 5.65 -22.97
N ILE A 206 7.54 6.12 -22.07
CA ILE A 206 7.48 7.50 -21.53
C ILE A 206 7.83 8.50 -22.64
N GLY A 207 8.90 8.27 -23.40
CA GLY A 207 9.37 9.19 -24.44
C GLY A 207 8.41 9.34 -25.63
N ARG A 208 7.53 8.38 -25.89
CA ARG A 208 6.52 8.46 -26.97
C ARG A 208 5.31 9.34 -26.63
N ALA A 209 5.14 9.73 -25.39
CA ALA A 209 4.00 10.55 -24.94
C ALA A 209 4.23 12.08 -25.11
N HIS A 210 5.41 12.48 -25.57
CA HIS A 210 5.80 13.89 -25.74
C HIS A 210 6.17 14.26 -27.19
N VAL A 211 5.72 13.48 -28.19
CA VAL A 211 5.85 13.83 -29.61
C VAL A 211 4.47 14.14 -30.18
#